data_3e549a4335ef908a0782b19203a29933
#
_entry.id   3e549a4335ef908a0782b19203a29933
#
_cell.length_a   1.000
_cell.length_b   1.000
_cell.length_c   1.000
_cell.angle_alpha   90.00
_cell.angle_beta   90.00
_cell.angle_gamma   90.00
#
_symmetry.space_group_name_H-M   'P 1'
#
loop_
_entity.id
_entity.type
_entity.pdbx_description
1 polymer ?
#
loop_
_entity_poly.entity_id
_entity_poly.type
_entity_poly.pdbx_seq_one_letter_code
_entity_poly.pdbx_strand_id
1 'polypeptide(L)'
;SVEGRLDEIRRCIGCNQGCAGMLERNRPIRCLINPIAGLDAQFDEPEALPRGARKKVLVVGGGPAGLEAARVAAALGHDVTQWERSDQLGGQLRTAWLMPKRANFETFVAFQIAALARLGVTTIFNKEASAAEIAAFGADRIILATGSTTTPMPVPGSGPVFTLPDALRAPDRLGAAVAVFDRTGEWGTLAALEHFADLGKAVTLFVPAASYAWRTTIYSTLANSRRLRERKVRIATLRAVRAFDGGTLEVEDLSTGEVARLSGFSALVAVDHNSADQALYLALRRAGLPVMQAGDNNAPRTALEATYQGHMAARAPFPVASGLTT
;
A
#
# COMPACT_ATOMS: atom_id res chain seq x y z
N SER A 1 -10.23 18.13 -20.63
CA SER A 1 -11.37 17.50 -21.26
C SER A 1 -12.26 18.56 -21.91
N VAL A 2 -12.73 18.29 -23.12
CA VAL A 2 -13.57 19.20 -23.89
C VAL A 2 -14.92 19.46 -23.20
N GLU A 3 -15.35 18.57 -22.30
CA GLU A 3 -16.66 18.62 -21.63
C GLU A 3 -16.59 19.05 -20.15
N GLY A 4 -15.45 19.54 -19.67
CA GLY A 4 -15.30 20.02 -18.30
C GLY A 4 -15.24 18.92 -17.21
N ARG A 5 -15.29 17.62 -17.57
CA ARG A 5 -15.28 16.48 -16.64
C ARG A 5 -13.86 16.15 -16.15
N LEU A 6 -13.21 17.08 -15.44
CA LEU A 6 -11.83 16.95 -14.97
C LEU A 6 -11.65 15.87 -13.88
N ASP A 7 -12.69 15.63 -13.10
CA ASP A 7 -12.76 14.62 -12.04
C ASP A 7 -12.82 13.18 -12.59
N GLU A 8 -13.13 13.01 -13.89
CA GLU A 8 -13.10 11.71 -14.55
C GLU A 8 -11.74 11.37 -15.15
N ILE A 9 -10.77 12.29 -15.11
CA ILE A 9 -9.44 12.06 -15.64
C ILE A 9 -8.55 11.38 -14.60
N ARG A 10 -8.03 10.20 -14.91
CA ARG A 10 -6.99 9.54 -14.13
C ARG A 10 -5.65 10.25 -14.33
N ARG A 11 -5.34 11.21 -13.45
CA ARG A 11 -4.10 11.99 -13.56
C ARG A 11 -2.91 11.15 -13.11
N CYS A 12 -1.83 11.15 -13.89
CA CYS A 12 -0.57 10.54 -13.51
C CYS A 12 -0.06 11.13 -12.19
N ILE A 13 0.30 10.27 -11.24
CA ILE A 13 0.83 10.66 -9.92
C ILE A 13 2.36 10.73 -9.88
N GLY A 14 3.05 10.51 -11.01
CA GLY A 14 4.51 10.58 -11.09
C GLY A 14 5.26 9.50 -10.30
N CYS A 15 4.65 8.34 -10.03
CA CYS A 15 5.24 7.31 -9.17
C CYS A 15 6.38 6.51 -9.82
N ASN A 16 6.47 6.47 -11.13
CA ASN A 16 7.46 5.71 -11.93
C ASN A 16 7.51 4.19 -11.68
N GLN A 17 6.66 3.63 -10.82
CA GLN A 17 6.72 2.21 -10.43
C GLN A 17 6.40 1.27 -11.59
N GLY A 18 5.24 1.47 -12.22
CA GLY A 18 4.72 0.56 -13.23
C GLY A 18 5.18 0.87 -14.66
N CYS A 19 5.53 2.11 -14.95
CA CYS A 19 6.07 2.51 -16.27
C CYS A 19 7.60 2.36 -16.29
N ALA A 20 8.35 3.36 -15.80
CA ALA A 20 9.81 3.34 -15.81
C ALA A 20 10.40 2.10 -15.12
N GLY A 21 9.88 1.74 -13.93
CA GLY A 21 10.40 0.60 -13.17
C GLY A 21 10.18 -0.76 -13.84
N MET A 22 9.17 -0.92 -14.67
CA MET A 22 9.01 -2.14 -15.47
C MET A 22 9.93 -2.15 -16.68
N LEU A 23 10.12 -1.01 -17.38
CA LEU A 23 11.04 -0.89 -18.49
C LEU A 23 12.49 -1.18 -18.06
N GLU A 24 12.93 -0.66 -16.91
CA GLU A 24 14.25 -0.95 -16.35
C GLU A 24 14.51 -2.46 -16.11
N ARG A 25 13.43 -3.22 -15.93
CA ARG A 25 13.48 -4.68 -15.70
C ARG A 25 13.16 -5.49 -16.96
N ASN A 26 13.12 -4.85 -18.13
CA ASN A 26 12.70 -5.45 -19.40
C ASN A 26 11.34 -6.15 -19.31
N ARG A 27 10.37 -5.50 -18.66
CA ARG A 27 9.00 -6.02 -18.49
C ARG A 27 8.00 -5.07 -19.15
N PRO A 28 6.83 -5.58 -19.60
CA PRO A 28 5.75 -4.76 -20.09
C PRO A 28 5.35 -3.70 -19.07
N ILE A 29 5.07 -2.50 -19.54
CA ILE A 29 4.64 -1.39 -18.68
C ILE A 29 3.34 -1.72 -17.98
N ARG A 30 3.18 -1.12 -16.80
CA ARG A 30 1.95 -1.11 -16.00
C ARG A 30 1.75 0.28 -15.40
N CYS A 31 0.60 0.53 -14.82
CA CYS A 31 0.34 1.79 -14.16
C CYS A 31 -0.42 1.58 -12.86
N LEU A 32 0.00 2.27 -11.80
CA LEU A 32 -0.65 2.20 -10.48
C LEU A 32 -2.08 2.72 -10.55
N ILE A 33 -2.31 3.81 -11.27
CA ILE A 33 -3.62 4.45 -11.37
C ILE A 33 -4.49 3.89 -12.51
N ASN A 34 -3.89 3.17 -13.46
CA ASN A 34 -4.60 2.53 -14.57
C ASN A 34 -4.11 1.08 -14.74
N PRO A 35 -4.71 0.12 -14.03
CA PRO A 35 -4.26 -1.28 -14.01
C PRO A 35 -4.22 -1.98 -15.37
N ILE A 36 -4.98 -1.49 -16.36
CA ILE A 36 -5.01 -2.06 -17.72
C ILE A 36 -3.98 -1.43 -18.67
N ALA A 37 -3.25 -0.40 -18.24
CA ALA A 37 -2.22 0.22 -19.08
C ALA A 37 -1.17 -0.80 -19.53
N GLY A 38 -0.96 -0.90 -20.85
CA GLY A 38 -0.12 -1.91 -21.47
C GLY A 38 -0.76 -3.29 -21.59
N LEU A 39 -2.04 -3.42 -21.26
CA LEU A 39 -2.84 -4.63 -21.36
C LEU A 39 -4.13 -4.40 -22.18
N ASP A 40 -4.19 -3.29 -22.91
CA ASP A 40 -5.41 -2.83 -23.60
C ASP A 40 -5.98 -3.89 -24.55
N ALA A 41 -5.12 -4.69 -25.20
CA ALA A 41 -5.56 -5.79 -26.07
C ALA A 41 -6.20 -6.99 -25.29
N GLN A 42 -6.03 -7.05 -23.97
CA GLN A 42 -6.57 -8.13 -23.13
C GLN A 42 -7.84 -7.68 -22.39
N PHE A 43 -8.05 -6.39 -22.25
CA PHE A 43 -9.14 -5.82 -21.47
C PHE A 43 -9.79 -4.68 -22.27
N ASP A 44 -10.82 -5.01 -23.02
CA ASP A 44 -11.73 -3.99 -23.54
C ASP A 44 -12.41 -3.25 -22.38
N GLU A 45 -12.84 -2.00 -22.62
CA GLU A 45 -13.69 -1.29 -21.66
C GLU A 45 -14.91 -2.18 -21.35
N PRO A 46 -15.26 -2.33 -20.07
CA PRO A 46 -16.35 -3.23 -19.72
C PRO A 46 -17.68 -2.71 -20.26
N GLU A 47 -18.30 -3.46 -21.14
CA GLU A 47 -19.71 -3.25 -21.46
C GLU A 47 -20.57 -3.55 -20.22
N ALA A 48 -21.53 -2.66 -19.95
CA ALA A 48 -22.46 -2.89 -18.86
C ALA A 48 -23.25 -4.18 -19.10
N LEU A 49 -23.31 -5.04 -18.09
CA LEU A 49 -24.04 -6.30 -18.17
C LEU A 49 -25.53 -6.07 -18.39
N PRO A 50 -26.21 -6.96 -19.14
CA PRO A 50 -27.66 -6.98 -19.19
C PRO A 50 -28.27 -7.02 -17.77
N ARG A 51 -29.43 -6.38 -17.57
CA ARG A 51 -30.07 -6.27 -16.25
C ARG A 51 -30.21 -7.59 -15.49
N GLY A 52 -30.40 -8.71 -16.19
CA GLY A 52 -30.54 -10.05 -15.58
C GLY A 52 -29.21 -10.70 -15.14
N ALA A 53 -28.05 -10.15 -15.53
CA ALA A 53 -26.73 -10.69 -15.20
C ALA A 53 -26.08 -9.96 -14.01
N ARG A 54 -26.76 -8.99 -13.40
CA ARG A 54 -26.26 -8.27 -12.22
C ARG A 54 -26.09 -9.20 -11.04
N LYS A 55 -24.96 -9.06 -10.35
CA LYS A 55 -24.59 -9.82 -9.17
C LYS A 55 -24.38 -8.89 -7.99
N LYS A 56 -24.64 -9.38 -6.79
CA LYS A 56 -24.37 -8.69 -5.54
C LYS A 56 -22.93 -8.89 -5.13
N VAL A 57 -22.14 -7.83 -5.12
CA VAL A 57 -20.70 -7.86 -4.79
C VAL A 57 -20.46 -7.10 -3.50
N LEU A 58 -19.80 -7.75 -2.55
CA LEU A 58 -19.33 -7.12 -1.32
C LEU A 58 -17.82 -6.92 -1.42
N VAL A 59 -17.37 -5.66 -1.26
CA VAL A 59 -15.96 -5.31 -1.13
C VAL A 59 -15.67 -4.90 0.31
N VAL A 60 -14.73 -5.56 0.97
CA VAL A 60 -14.35 -5.26 2.35
C VAL A 60 -12.99 -4.59 2.37
N GLY A 61 -12.95 -3.32 2.74
CA GLY A 61 -11.78 -2.45 2.77
C GLY A 61 -11.83 -1.35 1.70
N GLY A 62 -11.48 -0.14 2.09
CA GLY A 62 -11.50 1.08 1.26
C GLY A 62 -10.10 1.58 0.87
N GLY A 63 -9.08 0.72 0.91
CA GLY A 63 -7.74 1.00 0.37
C GLY A 63 -7.69 0.90 -1.16
N PRO A 64 -6.50 1.10 -1.78
CA PRO A 64 -6.37 1.15 -3.25
C PRO A 64 -6.91 -0.09 -3.97
N ALA A 65 -6.74 -1.28 -3.39
CA ALA A 65 -7.28 -2.51 -3.95
C ALA A 65 -8.82 -2.55 -3.92
N GLY A 66 -9.41 -2.19 -2.77
CA GLY A 66 -10.86 -2.18 -2.61
C GLY A 66 -11.56 -1.10 -3.43
N LEU A 67 -10.97 0.09 -3.50
CA LEU A 67 -11.47 1.18 -4.34
C LEU A 67 -11.53 0.76 -5.82
N GLU A 68 -10.45 0.20 -6.35
CA GLU A 68 -10.42 -0.26 -7.74
C GLU A 68 -11.35 -1.45 -7.96
N ALA A 69 -11.43 -2.40 -7.01
CA ALA A 69 -12.34 -3.53 -7.09
C ALA A 69 -13.81 -3.09 -7.14
N ALA A 70 -14.21 -2.18 -6.25
CA ALA A 70 -15.57 -1.65 -6.19
C ALA A 70 -15.92 -0.87 -7.46
N ARG A 71 -14.99 -0.01 -7.94
CA ARG A 71 -15.16 0.75 -9.16
C ARG A 71 -15.36 -0.16 -10.38
N VAL A 72 -14.52 -1.17 -10.54
CA VAL A 72 -14.57 -2.08 -11.70
C VAL A 72 -15.81 -2.95 -11.65
N ALA A 73 -16.14 -3.54 -10.50
CA ALA A 73 -17.35 -4.34 -10.35
C ALA A 73 -18.62 -3.53 -10.67
N ALA A 74 -18.71 -2.28 -10.21
CA ALA A 74 -19.83 -1.40 -10.51
C ALA A 74 -19.86 -0.97 -11.98
N ALA A 75 -18.69 -0.68 -12.59
CA ALA A 75 -18.58 -0.38 -14.03
C ALA A 75 -19.01 -1.56 -14.91
N LEU A 76 -18.80 -2.80 -14.46
CA LEU A 76 -19.34 -4.02 -15.08
C LEU A 76 -20.87 -4.18 -14.90
N GLY A 77 -21.51 -3.31 -14.12
CA GLY A 77 -22.97 -3.33 -13.92
C GLY A 77 -23.45 -4.14 -12.73
N HIS A 78 -22.54 -4.58 -11.83
CA HIS A 78 -22.92 -5.30 -10.62
C HIS A 78 -23.49 -4.35 -9.55
N ASP A 79 -24.24 -4.90 -8.59
CA ASP A 79 -24.69 -4.21 -7.37
C ASP A 79 -23.57 -4.30 -6.31
N VAL A 80 -22.91 -3.18 -6.03
CA VAL A 80 -21.71 -3.16 -5.20
C VAL A 80 -21.95 -2.44 -3.89
N THR A 81 -21.64 -3.14 -2.79
CA THR A 81 -21.54 -2.54 -1.47
C THR A 81 -20.08 -2.63 -1.00
N GLN A 82 -19.55 -1.52 -0.49
CA GLN A 82 -18.21 -1.45 0.10
C GLN A 82 -18.31 -1.18 1.60
N TRP A 83 -17.60 -1.99 2.41
CA TRP A 83 -17.46 -1.78 3.84
C TRP A 83 -16.05 -1.25 4.15
N GLU A 84 -15.99 -0.20 4.95
CA GLU A 84 -14.72 0.38 5.42
C GLU A 84 -14.78 0.56 6.94
N ARG A 85 -13.76 0.08 7.65
CA ARG A 85 -13.68 0.15 9.11
C ARG A 85 -13.45 1.56 9.65
N SER A 86 -12.82 2.43 8.85
CA SER A 86 -12.60 3.84 9.22
C SER A 86 -13.73 4.75 8.71
N ASP A 87 -13.65 6.00 9.05
CA ASP A 87 -14.55 7.06 8.58
C ASP A 87 -14.20 7.59 7.18
N GLN A 88 -13.12 7.08 6.56
CA GLN A 88 -12.58 7.61 5.31
C GLN A 88 -11.99 6.51 4.43
N LEU A 89 -12.12 6.68 3.10
CA LEU A 89 -11.46 5.85 2.10
C LEU A 89 -9.99 6.25 1.87
N GLY A 90 -9.21 5.35 1.25
CA GLY A 90 -7.81 5.57 0.89
C GLY A 90 -6.81 4.63 1.57
N GLY A 91 -7.17 4.06 2.72
CA GLY A 91 -6.32 3.10 3.44
C GLY A 91 -4.90 3.64 3.71
N GLN A 92 -3.87 2.83 3.46
CA GLN A 92 -2.47 3.21 3.69
C GLN A 92 -1.99 4.39 2.84
N LEU A 93 -2.63 4.71 1.70
CA LEU A 93 -2.28 5.89 0.91
C LEU A 93 -2.47 7.18 1.69
N ARG A 94 -3.38 7.23 2.66
CA ARG A 94 -3.58 8.39 3.55
C ARG A 94 -2.34 8.73 4.37
N THR A 95 -1.55 7.74 4.76
CA THR A 95 -0.25 7.97 5.40
C THR A 95 0.82 8.34 4.35
N ALA A 96 0.76 7.73 3.17
CA ALA A 96 1.74 7.99 2.12
C ALA A 96 1.71 9.44 1.61
N TRP A 97 0.54 10.07 1.45
CA TRP A 97 0.47 11.43 0.93
C TRP A 97 0.87 12.53 1.93
N LEU A 98 1.03 12.19 3.22
CA LEU A 98 1.58 13.12 4.22
C LEU A 98 3.07 13.46 3.95
N MET A 99 3.76 12.61 3.21
CA MET A 99 5.18 12.78 2.92
C MET A 99 5.40 13.78 1.77
N PRO A 100 6.55 14.49 1.76
CA PRO A 100 6.90 15.43 0.71
C PRO A 100 6.77 14.82 -0.69
N LYS A 101 6.19 15.58 -1.63
CA LYS A 101 6.01 15.20 -3.05
C LYS A 101 5.13 13.95 -3.27
N ARG A 102 4.31 13.60 -2.28
CA ARG A 102 3.39 12.46 -2.35
C ARG A 102 1.90 12.86 -2.33
N ALA A 103 1.58 14.14 -2.26
CA ALA A 103 0.20 14.65 -2.27
C ALA A 103 -0.63 14.13 -3.47
N ASN A 104 0.02 13.79 -4.59
CA ASN A 104 -0.66 13.23 -5.76
C ASN A 104 -1.39 11.89 -5.49
N PHE A 105 -1.05 11.17 -4.43
CA PHE A 105 -1.83 9.98 -4.03
C PHE A 105 -3.26 10.36 -3.61
N GLU A 106 -3.44 11.53 -3.02
CA GLU A 106 -4.77 12.06 -2.68
C GLU A 106 -5.62 12.25 -3.94
N THR A 107 -5.05 12.76 -5.03
CA THR A 107 -5.79 12.94 -6.30
C THR A 107 -6.26 11.62 -6.89
N PHE A 108 -5.49 10.54 -6.73
CA PHE A 108 -5.91 9.20 -7.15
C PHE A 108 -7.10 8.71 -6.31
N VAL A 109 -7.03 8.86 -4.98
CA VAL A 109 -8.13 8.45 -4.09
C VAL A 109 -9.38 9.28 -4.36
N ALA A 110 -9.25 10.59 -4.56
CA ALA A 110 -10.37 11.47 -4.91
C ALA A 110 -11.05 11.06 -6.23
N PHE A 111 -10.26 10.72 -7.26
CA PHE A 111 -10.79 10.17 -8.51
C PHE A 111 -11.60 8.89 -8.25
N GLN A 112 -11.08 7.95 -7.45
CA GLN A 112 -11.77 6.70 -7.15
C GLN A 112 -13.09 6.96 -6.41
N ILE A 113 -13.09 7.83 -5.40
CA ILE A 113 -14.31 8.20 -4.63
C ILE A 113 -15.37 8.80 -5.57
N ALA A 114 -14.99 9.76 -6.42
CA ALA A 114 -15.89 10.35 -7.38
C ALA A 114 -16.46 9.30 -8.35
N ALA A 115 -15.63 8.35 -8.80
CA ALA A 115 -16.08 7.27 -9.67
C ALA A 115 -17.06 6.31 -8.96
N LEU A 116 -16.82 5.96 -7.69
CA LEU A 116 -17.74 5.14 -6.90
C LEU A 116 -19.11 5.81 -6.76
N ALA A 117 -19.11 7.11 -6.47
CA ALA A 117 -20.37 7.89 -6.37
C ALA A 117 -21.16 7.90 -7.69
N ARG A 118 -20.48 8.15 -8.83
CA ARG A 118 -21.13 8.12 -10.16
C ARG A 118 -21.68 6.75 -10.52
N LEU A 119 -21.00 5.68 -10.11
CA LEU A 119 -21.39 4.31 -10.39
C LEU A 119 -22.44 3.76 -9.40
N GLY A 120 -22.85 4.55 -8.41
CA GLY A 120 -23.87 4.17 -7.44
C GLY A 120 -23.41 3.12 -6.43
N VAL A 121 -22.10 3.07 -6.12
CA VAL A 121 -21.58 2.14 -5.09
C VAL A 121 -22.03 2.61 -3.71
N THR A 122 -22.64 1.71 -2.93
CA THR A 122 -22.99 1.98 -1.53
C THR A 122 -21.76 1.77 -0.65
N THR A 123 -21.26 2.83 -0.03
CA THR A 123 -20.15 2.74 0.94
C THR A 123 -20.65 2.86 2.36
N ILE A 124 -20.29 1.89 3.22
CA ILE A 124 -20.62 1.87 4.66
C ILE A 124 -19.32 2.05 5.44
N PHE A 125 -19.21 3.20 6.10
CA PHE A 125 -18.09 3.57 6.96
C PHE A 125 -18.26 3.06 8.39
N ASN A 126 -17.16 3.11 9.17
CA ASN A 126 -17.10 2.65 10.57
C ASN A 126 -17.64 1.21 10.72
N LYS A 127 -17.42 0.40 9.67
CA LYS A 127 -17.90 -0.98 9.58
C LYS A 127 -16.72 -1.93 9.55
N GLU A 128 -16.34 -2.42 10.74
CA GLU A 128 -15.44 -3.56 10.84
C GLU A 128 -16.20 -4.84 10.49
N ALA A 129 -15.65 -5.63 9.57
CA ALA A 129 -16.34 -6.79 9.02
C ALA A 129 -16.00 -8.06 9.78
N SER A 130 -16.99 -8.74 10.33
CA SER A 130 -16.89 -10.10 10.86
C SER A 130 -17.31 -11.15 9.81
N ALA A 131 -16.82 -12.38 9.96
CA ALA A 131 -17.21 -13.48 9.07
C ALA A 131 -18.73 -13.75 9.08
N ALA A 132 -19.37 -13.63 10.24
CA ALA A 132 -20.80 -13.83 10.40
C ALA A 132 -21.61 -12.77 9.65
N GLU A 133 -21.24 -11.49 9.76
CA GLU A 133 -21.91 -10.39 9.05
C GLU A 133 -21.72 -10.49 7.54
N ILE A 134 -20.53 -10.87 7.07
CA ILE A 134 -20.26 -11.10 5.65
C ILE A 134 -21.13 -12.25 5.11
N ALA A 135 -21.23 -13.35 5.86
CA ALA A 135 -22.08 -14.48 5.49
C ALA A 135 -23.56 -14.07 5.43
N ALA A 136 -24.04 -13.34 6.43
CA ALA A 136 -25.43 -12.85 6.48
C ALA A 136 -25.75 -11.84 5.37
N PHE A 137 -24.74 -11.12 4.84
CA PHE A 137 -24.95 -10.18 3.74
C PHE A 137 -25.38 -10.88 2.45
N GLY A 138 -24.97 -12.12 2.23
CA GLY A 138 -25.41 -12.93 1.10
C GLY A 138 -24.95 -12.40 -0.27
N ALA A 139 -23.66 -12.06 -0.39
CA ALA A 139 -23.09 -11.63 -1.66
C ALA A 139 -22.79 -12.82 -2.58
N ASP A 140 -23.01 -12.63 -3.91
CA ASP A 140 -22.56 -13.56 -4.94
C ASP A 140 -21.03 -13.61 -5.08
N ARG A 141 -20.34 -12.54 -4.66
CA ARG A 141 -18.88 -12.43 -4.57
C ARG A 141 -18.48 -11.53 -3.41
N ILE A 142 -17.45 -11.96 -2.70
CA ILE A 142 -16.81 -11.20 -1.63
C ILE A 142 -15.37 -10.93 -2.07
N ILE A 143 -14.96 -9.66 -2.06
CA ILE A 143 -13.57 -9.25 -2.31
C ILE A 143 -13.00 -8.67 -1.03
N LEU A 144 -12.08 -9.40 -0.40
CA LEU A 144 -11.35 -8.95 0.76
C LEU A 144 -10.14 -8.10 0.35
N ALA A 145 -10.19 -6.82 0.64
CA ALA A 145 -9.14 -5.84 0.43
C ALA A 145 -8.78 -5.13 1.75
N THR A 146 -8.76 -5.90 2.85
CA THR A 146 -8.59 -5.43 4.22
C THR A 146 -7.17 -4.93 4.53
N GLY A 147 -6.24 -5.10 3.57
CA GLY A 147 -4.88 -4.60 3.68
C GLY A 147 -3.95 -5.49 4.50
N SER A 148 -2.98 -4.87 5.14
CA SER A 148 -1.95 -5.52 5.94
C SER A 148 -1.73 -4.78 7.25
N THR A 149 -1.11 -5.45 8.21
CA THR A 149 -0.66 -4.87 9.47
C THR A 149 0.84 -4.61 9.44
N THR A 150 1.25 -3.46 10.00
CA THR A 150 2.65 -3.20 10.29
C THR A 150 2.97 -3.78 11.64
N THR A 151 3.80 -4.82 11.67
CA THR A 151 4.28 -5.41 12.92
C THR A 151 5.54 -4.67 13.37
N PRO A 152 5.60 -4.17 14.61
CA PRO A 152 6.81 -3.60 15.15
C PRO A 152 7.96 -4.61 15.09
N MET A 153 9.12 -4.20 14.56
CA MET A 153 10.33 -5.02 14.58
C MET A 153 10.80 -5.18 16.03
N PRO A 154 11.04 -6.40 16.51
CA PRO A 154 11.63 -6.60 17.82
C PRO A 154 13.10 -6.15 17.79
N VAL A 155 13.39 -5.03 18.45
CA VAL A 155 14.74 -4.53 18.65
C VAL A 155 15.05 -4.58 20.15
N PRO A 156 16.07 -5.35 20.59
CA PRO A 156 16.46 -5.41 22.00
C PRO A 156 16.85 -4.04 22.56
N GLY A 157 16.59 -3.81 23.85
CA GLY A 157 16.92 -2.57 24.57
C GLY A 157 15.69 -1.77 24.99
N SER A 158 15.90 -0.67 25.67
CA SER A 158 14.86 0.20 26.25
C SER A 158 14.58 1.46 25.43
N GLY A 159 15.31 1.66 24.33
CA GLY A 159 15.15 2.84 23.47
C GLY A 159 13.81 2.88 22.73
N PRO A 160 13.28 4.09 22.44
CA PRO A 160 11.98 4.21 21.76
C PRO A 160 12.09 3.78 20.30
N VAL A 161 11.42 2.68 19.95
CA VAL A 161 11.31 2.14 18.59
C VAL A 161 9.92 2.42 18.02
N PHE A 162 9.88 2.96 16.82
CA PHE A 162 8.66 3.30 16.10
C PHE A 162 8.55 2.50 14.80
N THR A 163 7.33 2.17 14.40
CA THR A 163 7.06 1.78 13.01
C THR A 163 7.10 3.01 12.11
N LEU A 164 7.30 2.82 10.80
CA LEU A 164 7.28 3.93 9.86
C LEU A 164 5.94 4.70 9.87
N PRO A 165 4.76 4.03 9.86
CA PRO A 165 3.49 4.73 9.95
C PRO A 165 3.31 5.54 11.25
N ASP A 166 3.76 5.03 12.39
CA ASP A 166 3.63 5.74 13.66
C ASP A 166 4.57 6.95 13.74
N ALA A 167 5.78 6.80 13.21
CA ALA A 167 6.75 7.89 13.10
C ALA A 167 6.23 9.04 12.20
N LEU A 168 5.52 8.71 11.12
CA LEU A 168 4.93 9.70 10.21
C LEU A 168 3.70 10.41 10.81
N ARG A 169 2.90 9.71 11.62
CA ARG A 169 1.73 10.30 12.28
C ARG A 169 2.07 11.20 13.46
N ALA A 170 3.17 10.89 14.14
CA ALA A 170 3.60 11.61 15.34
C ALA A 170 5.11 11.91 15.32
N PRO A 171 5.60 12.71 14.33
CA PRO A 171 7.03 12.96 14.14
C PRO A 171 7.67 13.69 15.32
N ASP A 172 6.91 14.45 16.10
CA ASP A 172 7.40 15.16 17.28
C ASP A 172 7.91 14.23 18.38
N ARG A 173 7.40 12.98 18.42
CA ARG A 173 7.84 11.96 19.39
C ARG A 173 9.24 11.39 19.10
N LEU A 174 9.80 11.66 17.92
CA LEU A 174 11.09 11.09 17.51
C LEU A 174 12.30 11.81 18.12
N GLY A 175 12.11 13.01 18.71
CA GLY A 175 13.22 13.84 19.19
C GLY A 175 14.08 14.39 18.04
N ALA A 176 15.32 14.80 18.36
CA ALA A 176 16.18 15.56 17.44
C ALA A 176 17.04 14.69 16.52
N ALA A 177 17.46 13.50 16.97
CA ALA A 177 18.36 12.62 16.21
C ALA A 177 17.71 11.26 15.98
N VAL A 178 17.38 10.97 14.73
CA VAL A 178 16.58 9.79 14.34
C VAL A 178 17.44 8.81 13.56
N ALA A 179 17.49 7.57 14.05
CA ALA A 179 17.97 6.44 13.28
C ALA A 179 16.80 5.83 12.49
N VAL A 180 17.02 5.50 11.24
CA VAL A 180 16.06 4.74 10.42
C VAL A 180 16.75 3.45 10.00
N PHE A 181 16.18 2.30 10.37
CA PHE A 181 16.68 0.99 9.93
C PHE A 181 15.70 0.42 8.91
N ASP A 182 16.11 0.40 7.64
CA ASP A 182 15.25 -0.03 6.52
C ASP A 182 15.67 -1.39 6.00
N ARG A 183 14.78 -2.37 6.13
CA ARG A 183 14.89 -3.72 5.57
C ARG A 183 14.12 -3.89 4.27
N THR A 184 13.43 -2.86 3.81
CA THR A 184 12.51 -2.94 2.67
C THR A 184 13.07 -2.37 1.38
N GLY A 185 13.85 -1.30 1.43
CA GLY A 185 14.40 -0.61 0.26
C GLY A 185 13.36 0.10 -0.61
N GLU A 186 12.21 0.44 -0.03
CA GLU A 186 11.04 0.94 -0.74
C GLU A 186 10.95 2.48 -0.77
N TRP A 187 10.09 3.02 -1.65
CA TRP A 187 9.83 4.47 -1.79
C TRP A 187 9.40 5.15 -0.48
N GLY A 188 8.69 4.42 0.41
CA GLY A 188 8.20 4.95 1.66
C GLY A 188 9.32 5.48 2.54
N THR A 189 10.38 4.69 2.72
CA THR A 189 11.56 5.09 3.50
C THR A 189 12.20 6.33 2.93
N LEU A 190 12.43 6.40 1.61
CA LEU A 190 13.06 7.57 0.99
C LEU A 190 12.31 8.87 1.25
N ALA A 191 10.98 8.83 1.14
CA ALA A 191 10.15 10.00 1.39
C ALA A 191 10.13 10.39 2.88
N ALA A 192 10.16 9.40 3.78
CA ALA A 192 10.22 9.63 5.22
C ALA A 192 11.55 10.27 5.66
N LEU A 193 12.68 9.85 5.07
CA LEU A 193 13.99 10.48 5.33
C LEU A 193 13.98 11.96 4.98
N GLU A 194 13.43 12.34 3.81
CA GLU A 194 13.24 13.75 3.44
C GLU A 194 12.34 14.46 4.46
N HIS A 195 11.21 13.85 4.81
CA HIS A 195 10.24 14.43 5.73
C HIS A 195 10.83 14.72 7.11
N PHE A 196 11.53 13.75 7.70
CA PHE A 196 12.15 13.95 9.02
C PHE A 196 13.25 14.99 8.98
N ALA A 197 14.06 15.03 7.91
CA ALA A 197 15.08 16.04 7.74
C ALA A 197 14.49 17.45 7.51
N ASP A 198 13.39 17.58 6.77
CA ASP A 198 12.65 18.85 6.59
C ASP A 198 12.04 19.37 7.91
N LEU A 199 11.75 18.47 8.86
CA LEU A 199 11.35 18.81 10.24
C LEU A 199 12.56 19.15 11.14
N GLY A 200 13.75 19.32 10.59
CA GLY A 200 14.96 19.71 11.33
C GLY A 200 15.63 18.59 12.11
N LYS A 201 15.27 17.33 11.90
CA LYS A 201 15.86 16.19 12.59
C LYS A 201 17.18 15.77 11.94
N ALA A 202 18.18 15.40 12.75
CA ALA A 202 19.40 14.76 12.28
C ALA A 202 19.08 13.28 11.94
N VAL A 203 19.10 12.92 10.66
CA VAL A 203 18.66 11.60 10.20
C VAL A 203 19.85 10.75 9.77
N THR A 204 19.89 9.49 10.25
CA THR A 204 20.85 8.47 9.80
C THR A 204 20.08 7.22 9.35
N LEU A 205 20.30 6.80 8.11
CA LEU A 205 19.74 5.58 7.53
C LEU A 205 20.75 4.43 7.67
N PHE A 206 20.30 3.31 8.20
CA PHE A 206 21.00 2.03 8.21
C PHE A 206 20.26 1.05 7.32
N VAL A 207 20.95 0.36 6.42
CA VAL A 207 20.37 -0.67 5.55
C VAL A 207 21.26 -1.90 5.50
N PRO A 208 20.69 -3.12 5.56
CA PRO A 208 21.46 -4.36 5.50
C PRO A 208 21.96 -4.69 4.08
N ALA A 209 21.41 -4.02 3.07
CA ALA A 209 21.81 -4.21 1.67
C ALA A 209 23.05 -3.38 1.29
N ALA A 210 23.69 -3.74 0.18
CA ALA A 210 24.85 -3.03 -0.37
C ALA A 210 24.51 -1.63 -0.90
N SER A 211 23.23 -1.37 -1.18
CA SER A 211 22.72 -0.05 -1.57
C SER A 211 21.42 0.23 -0.83
N TYR A 212 21.13 1.51 -0.61
CA TYR A 212 19.80 1.90 -0.14
C TYR A 212 18.82 1.98 -1.33
N ALA A 213 17.52 1.94 -1.05
CA ALA A 213 16.46 2.08 -2.05
C ALA A 213 16.53 1.07 -3.22
N TRP A 214 17.01 -0.14 -2.96
CA TRP A 214 17.28 -1.16 -3.99
C TRP A 214 16.03 -1.69 -4.72
N ARG A 215 14.84 -1.33 -4.26
CA ARG A 215 13.57 -1.66 -4.92
C ARG A 215 12.97 -0.49 -5.70
N THR A 216 13.61 0.68 -5.66
CA THR A 216 13.13 1.87 -6.38
C THR A 216 13.76 1.95 -7.78
N THR A 217 13.20 2.80 -8.64
CA THR A 217 13.79 3.04 -9.97
C THR A 217 15.04 3.89 -9.86
N ILE A 218 15.97 3.74 -10.81
CA ILE A 218 17.19 4.56 -10.86
C ILE A 218 16.86 6.05 -10.90
N TYR A 219 15.84 6.46 -11.64
CA TYR A 219 15.40 7.87 -11.72
C TYR A 219 14.96 8.41 -10.36
N SER A 220 14.20 7.62 -9.60
CA SER A 220 13.75 7.98 -8.25
C SER A 220 14.93 8.04 -7.28
N THR A 221 15.84 7.07 -7.36
CA THR A 221 17.04 7.01 -6.50
C THR A 221 17.96 8.18 -6.75
N LEU A 222 18.28 8.53 -8.01
CA LEU A 222 19.15 9.65 -8.35
C LEU A 222 18.57 10.98 -7.86
N ALA A 223 17.30 11.24 -8.16
CA ALA A 223 16.64 12.47 -7.73
C ALA A 223 16.56 12.58 -6.20
N ASN A 224 16.32 11.47 -5.51
CA ASN A 224 16.25 11.42 -4.06
C ASN A 224 17.64 11.57 -3.42
N SER A 225 18.66 10.92 -3.98
CA SER A 225 20.06 11.01 -3.49
C SER A 225 20.55 12.45 -3.37
N ARG A 226 20.25 13.28 -4.38
CA ARG A 226 20.59 14.71 -4.33
C ARG A 226 19.89 15.39 -3.15
N ARG A 227 18.58 15.18 -3.01
CA ARG A 227 17.78 15.83 -1.95
C ARG A 227 18.19 15.40 -0.54
N LEU A 228 18.51 14.11 -0.35
CA LEU A 228 19.02 13.61 0.94
C LEU A 228 20.39 14.19 1.29
N ARG A 229 21.27 14.35 0.29
CA ARG A 229 22.58 14.98 0.49
C ARG A 229 22.46 16.45 0.89
N GLU A 230 21.58 17.20 0.20
CA GLU A 230 21.29 18.60 0.54
C GLU A 230 20.79 18.77 1.98
N ARG A 231 20.05 17.76 2.49
CA ARG A 231 19.55 17.68 3.87
C ARG A 231 20.52 17.04 4.86
N LYS A 232 21.73 16.72 4.43
CA LYS A 232 22.76 16.09 5.26
C LYS A 232 22.33 14.76 5.91
N VAL A 233 21.42 14.02 5.28
CA VAL A 233 21.04 12.68 5.71
C VAL A 233 22.24 11.75 5.55
N ARG A 234 22.61 11.07 6.65
CA ARG A 234 23.69 10.07 6.62
C ARG A 234 23.15 8.72 6.19
N ILE A 235 23.87 8.00 5.34
CA ILE A 235 23.48 6.68 4.83
C ILE A 235 24.61 5.71 5.11
N ALA A 236 24.29 4.61 5.79
CA ALA A 236 25.19 3.52 6.13
C ALA A 236 24.64 2.20 5.54
N THR A 237 25.28 1.70 4.50
CA THR A 237 24.95 0.43 3.85
C THR A 237 25.68 -0.74 4.51
N LEU A 238 25.23 -1.96 4.29
CA LEU A 238 25.75 -3.17 4.92
C LEU A 238 25.76 -3.06 6.45
N ARG A 239 24.72 -2.44 7.02
CA ARG A 239 24.60 -2.23 8.47
C ARG A 239 23.28 -2.78 8.98
N ALA A 240 23.36 -3.59 10.03
CA ALA A 240 22.20 -4.11 10.75
C ALA A 240 22.15 -3.55 12.16
N VAL A 241 21.00 -2.99 12.56
CA VAL A 241 20.75 -2.59 13.95
C VAL A 241 20.42 -3.83 14.76
N ARG A 242 21.18 -4.08 15.83
CA ARG A 242 21.05 -5.25 16.71
C ARG A 242 20.35 -4.92 18.02
N ALA A 243 20.58 -3.73 18.57
CA ALA A 243 19.95 -3.25 19.80
C ALA A 243 19.83 -1.74 19.81
N PHE A 244 18.90 -1.19 20.60
CA PHE A 244 18.77 0.22 20.87
C PHE A 244 18.47 0.46 22.34
N ASP A 245 19.43 0.98 23.08
CA ASP A 245 19.31 1.19 24.51
C ASP A 245 19.90 2.53 24.95
N GLY A 246 19.19 3.29 25.80
CA GLY A 246 19.67 4.54 26.37
C GLY A 246 20.21 5.56 25.37
N GLY A 247 19.65 5.61 24.14
CA GLY A 247 20.12 6.49 23.06
C GLY A 247 21.37 5.98 22.32
N THR A 248 21.79 4.73 22.56
CA THR A 248 22.92 4.06 21.91
C THR A 248 22.41 2.89 21.05
N LEU A 249 22.78 2.87 19.79
CA LEU A 249 22.55 1.75 18.87
C LEU A 249 23.74 0.81 18.86
N GLU A 250 23.48 -0.49 18.88
CA GLU A 250 24.43 -1.52 18.49
C GLU A 250 24.24 -1.82 17.00
N VAL A 251 25.25 -1.57 16.19
CA VAL A 251 25.19 -1.68 14.73
C VAL A 251 26.29 -2.63 14.26
N GLU A 252 25.90 -3.71 13.62
CA GLU A 252 26.81 -4.67 13.01
C GLU A 252 27.17 -4.25 11.58
N ASP A 253 28.44 -4.30 11.26
CA ASP A 253 28.94 -4.30 9.89
C ASP A 253 28.80 -5.68 9.30
N LEU A 254 27.90 -5.86 8.35
CA LEU A 254 27.62 -7.16 7.73
C LEU A 254 28.74 -7.68 6.81
N SER A 255 29.72 -6.84 6.49
CA SER A 255 30.89 -7.24 5.69
C SER A 255 32.03 -7.81 6.55
N THR A 256 32.13 -7.37 7.82
CA THR A 256 33.22 -7.80 8.74
C THR A 256 32.73 -8.59 9.94
N GLY A 257 31.45 -8.45 10.30
CA GLY A 257 30.87 -8.98 11.54
C GLY A 257 31.15 -8.13 12.78
N GLU A 258 31.86 -7.03 12.64
CA GLU A 258 32.16 -6.13 13.76
C GLU A 258 30.91 -5.38 14.25
N VAL A 259 30.76 -5.27 15.56
CA VAL A 259 29.65 -4.53 16.18
C VAL A 259 30.19 -3.22 16.79
N ALA A 260 29.65 -2.11 16.33
CA ALA A 260 29.95 -0.78 16.86
C ALA A 260 28.79 -0.25 17.72
N ARG A 261 29.13 0.53 18.75
CA ARG A 261 28.15 1.25 19.57
C ARG A 261 28.13 2.74 19.15
N LEU A 262 26.98 3.19 18.66
CA LEU A 262 26.77 4.55 18.16
C LEU A 262 25.77 5.27 19.07
N SER A 263 26.22 6.30 19.78
CA SER A 263 25.39 7.06 20.72
C SER A 263 24.82 8.34 20.11
N GLY A 264 23.85 8.94 20.78
CA GLY A 264 23.27 10.24 20.44
C GLY A 264 21.98 10.16 19.62
N PHE A 265 21.33 9.00 19.56
CA PHE A 265 20.02 8.87 18.92
C PHE A 265 18.88 9.03 19.94
N SER A 266 17.85 9.76 19.54
CA SER A 266 16.64 9.97 20.33
C SER A 266 15.55 8.93 20.04
N ALA A 267 15.54 8.38 18.83
CA ALA A 267 14.59 7.35 18.42
C ALA A 267 15.15 6.47 17.29
N LEU A 268 14.60 5.26 17.19
CA LEU A 268 14.78 4.36 16.06
C LEU A 268 13.43 4.19 15.33
N VAL A 269 13.43 4.44 14.03
CA VAL A 269 12.32 4.06 13.14
C VAL A 269 12.72 2.77 12.43
N ALA A 270 12.09 1.67 12.82
CA ALA A 270 12.33 0.36 12.25
C ALA A 270 11.33 0.09 11.11
N VAL A 271 11.85 -0.05 9.90
CA VAL A 271 11.06 -0.26 8.68
C VAL A 271 11.20 -1.71 8.22
N ASP A 272 10.12 -2.45 8.33
CA ASP A 272 10.04 -3.84 7.91
C ASP A 272 8.83 -4.10 7.02
N HIS A 273 8.75 -5.30 6.46
CA HIS A 273 7.62 -5.72 5.64
C HIS A 273 6.35 -5.87 6.49
N ASN A 274 5.24 -5.42 5.92
CA ASN A 274 3.93 -5.66 6.51
C ASN A 274 3.57 -7.14 6.43
N SER A 275 2.65 -7.56 7.31
CA SER A 275 2.09 -8.91 7.34
C SER A 275 0.63 -8.90 6.88
N ALA A 276 0.27 -9.85 6.02
CA ALA A 276 -1.12 -10.06 5.62
C ALA A 276 -1.89 -10.72 6.78
N ASP A 277 -3.03 -10.14 7.16
CA ASP A 277 -3.99 -10.81 8.04
C ASP A 277 -4.94 -11.66 7.22
N GLN A 278 -4.77 -12.97 7.28
CA GLN A 278 -5.57 -13.93 6.52
C GLN A 278 -6.67 -14.60 7.35
N ALA A 279 -6.83 -14.26 8.63
CA ALA A 279 -7.78 -14.92 9.52
C ALA A 279 -9.21 -14.88 8.98
N LEU A 280 -9.67 -13.70 8.58
CA LEU A 280 -10.99 -13.50 8.00
C LEU A 280 -11.17 -14.28 6.68
N TYR A 281 -10.18 -14.25 5.79
CA TYR A 281 -10.21 -15.01 4.54
C TYR A 281 -10.36 -16.52 4.77
N LEU A 282 -9.55 -17.07 5.66
CA LEU A 282 -9.58 -18.50 5.98
C LEU A 282 -10.92 -18.91 6.61
N ALA A 283 -11.49 -18.06 7.48
CA ALA A 283 -12.81 -18.30 8.06
C ALA A 283 -13.92 -18.36 6.99
N LEU A 284 -13.95 -17.41 6.06
CA LEU A 284 -14.93 -17.36 4.97
C LEU A 284 -14.75 -18.51 3.98
N ARG A 285 -13.51 -18.88 3.67
CA ARG A 285 -13.22 -20.05 2.82
C ARG A 285 -13.72 -21.35 3.42
N ARG A 286 -13.48 -21.56 4.74
CA ARG A 286 -13.97 -22.74 5.47
C ARG A 286 -15.50 -22.79 5.50
N ALA A 287 -16.15 -21.64 5.52
CA ALA A 287 -17.61 -21.54 5.41
C ALA A 287 -18.16 -21.74 3.98
N GLY A 288 -17.30 -22.01 3.00
CA GLY A 288 -17.72 -22.24 1.60
C GLY A 288 -18.15 -20.98 0.86
N LEU A 289 -17.85 -19.79 1.38
CA LEU A 289 -18.29 -18.53 0.76
C LEU A 289 -17.43 -18.15 -0.46
N PRO A 290 -18.01 -17.46 -1.46
CA PRO A 290 -17.33 -17.07 -2.71
C PRO A 290 -16.40 -15.87 -2.49
N VAL A 291 -15.31 -16.08 -1.74
CA VAL A 291 -14.36 -15.04 -1.32
C VAL A 291 -13.08 -15.05 -2.14
N MET A 292 -12.62 -13.86 -2.52
CA MET A 292 -11.35 -13.57 -3.15
C MET A 292 -10.55 -12.56 -2.32
N GLN A 293 -9.21 -12.61 -2.41
CA GLN A 293 -8.32 -11.63 -1.78
C GLN A 293 -7.78 -10.66 -2.83
N ALA A 294 -7.57 -9.39 -2.43
CA ALA A 294 -6.94 -8.38 -3.26
C ALA A 294 -6.02 -7.47 -2.43
N GLY A 295 -4.92 -7.05 -3.04
CA GLY A 295 -3.93 -6.19 -2.40
C GLY A 295 -3.16 -6.87 -1.28
N ASP A 296 -2.82 -6.11 -0.26
CA ASP A 296 -1.97 -6.56 0.84
C ASP A 296 -2.60 -7.66 1.71
N ASN A 297 -3.89 -7.81 1.67
CA ASN A 297 -4.57 -8.96 2.31
C ASN A 297 -4.15 -10.30 1.70
N ASN A 298 -3.79 -10.30 0.41
CA ASN A 298 -3.22 -11.47 -0.26
C ASN A 298 -1.70 -11.55 -0.02
N ALA A 299 -0.97 -10.48 -0.39
CA ALA A 299 0.47 -10.38 -0.18
C ALA A 299 0.87 -8.89 -0.14
N PRO A 300 1.41 -8.40 0.99
CA PRO A 300 1.82 -7.00 1.12
C PRO A 300 2.89 -6.63 0.09
N ARG A 301 2.60 -5.60 -0.71
CA ARG A 301 3.48 -5.05 -1.74
C ARG A 301 3.21 -3.55 -1.89
N THR A 302 3.22 -3.05 -3.12
CA THR A 302 2.97 -1.65 -3.38
C THR A 302 1.53 -1.39 -3.87
N ALA A 303 1.13 -0.12 -3.92
CA ALA A 303 -0.18 0.24 -4.44
C ALA A 303 -0.36 -0.15 -5.92
N LEU A 304 0.72 -0.37 -6.68
CA LEU A 304 0.67 -0.87 -8.06
C LEU A 304 0.05 -2.27 -8.12
N GLU A 305 0.52 -3.18 -7.27
CA GLU A 305 -0.03 -4.54 -7.19
C GLU A 305 -1.43 -4.53 -6.56
N ALA A 306 -1.65 -3.66 -5.59
CA ALA A 306 -2.94 -3.56 -4.91
C ALA A 306 -4.06 -3.17 -5.90
N THR A 307 -3.87 -2.13 -6.69
CA THR A 307 -4.87 -1.71 -7.70
C THR A 307 -5.05 -2.75 -8.79
N TYR A 308 -3.95 -3.37 -9.27
CA TYR A 308 -4.03 -4.43 -10.26
C TYR A 308 -4.83 -5.64 -9.74
N GLN A 309 -4.57 -6.09 -8.52
CA GLN A 309 -5.30 -7.20 -7.93
C GLN A 309 -6.77 -6.87 -7.67
N GLY A 310 -7.09 -5.65 -7.25
CA GLY A 310 -8.48 -5.19 -7.12
C GLY A 310 -9.22 -5.25 -8.45
N HIS A 311 -8.58 -4.77 -9.52
CA HIS A 311 -9.11 -4.83 -10.89
C HIS A 311 -9.39 -6.25 -11.32
N MET A 312 -8.43 -7.15 -11.14
CA MET A 312 -8.55 -8.56 -11.54
C MET A 312 -9.59 -9.32 -10.72
N ALA A 313 -9.68 -9.06 -9.41
CA ALA A 313 -10.69 -9.69 -8.54
C ALA A 313 -12.12 -9.31 -8.94
N ALA A 314 -12.32 -8.06 -9.36
CA ALA A 314 -13.64 -7.62 -9.85
C ALA A 314 -14.05 -8.29 -11.17
N ARG A 315 -13.08 -8.52 -12.07
CA ARG A 315 -13.31 -9.12 -13.40
C ARG A 315 -13.30 -10.65 -13.42
N ALA A 316 -12.89 -11.29 -12.34
CA ALA A 316 -12.84 -12.76 -12.28
C ALA A 316 -14.24 -13.36 -12.61
N PRO A 317 -14.32 -14.53 -13.25
CA PRO A 317 -15.60 -15.19 -13.45
C PRO A 317 -16.31 -15.49 -12.11
N PHE A 318 -17.63 -15.38 -12.08
CA PHE A 318 -18.39 -15.84 -10.92
C PHE A 318 -18.34 -17.37 -10.86
N PRO A 319 -18.33 -17.96 -9.64
CA PRO A 319 -18.46 -19.40 -9.52
C PRO A 319 -19.74 -19.84 -10.22
N VAL A 320 -19.61 -20.78 -11.14
CA VAL A 320 -20.78 -21.48 -11.69
C VAL A 320 -21.37 -22.32 -10.55
N ALA A 321 -22.64 -22.17 -10.26
CA ALA A 321 -23.28 -23.08 -9.33
C ALA A 321 -23.01 -24.49 -9.86
N SER A 322 -22.25 -25.30 -9.12
CA SER A 322 -22.07 -26.70 -9.44
C SER A 322 -23.41 -27.34 -9.35
N GLY A 323 -24.10 -27.45 -10.49
CA GLY A 323 -25.22 -28.35 -10.62
C GLY A 323 -24.69 -29.75 -10.31
N LEU A 324 -24.98 -30.24 -9.13
CA LEU A 324 -24.89 -31.64 -8.83
C LEU A 324 -25.93 -32.31 -9.76
N THR A 325 -25.48 -32.73 -10.94
CA THR A 325 -26.18 -33.80 -11.65
C THR A 325 -25.99 -35.06 -10.81
N THR A 326 -27.03 -35.40 -10.08
CA THR A 326 -27.26 -36.73 -9.49
C THR A 326 -27.22 -37.81 -10.55
#